data_ec448ef9a61579036a6f60073feebf13
#
_entry.id   ec448ef9a61579036a6f60073feebf13
#
_cell.length_a   1.000
_cell.length_b   1.000
_cell.length_c   1.000
_cell.angle_alpha   90.00
_cell.angle_beta   90.00
_cell.angle_gamma   90.00
#
_symmetry.space_group_name_H-M   'P 1'
#
loop_
_entity.id
_entity.type
_entity.pdbx_description
1 polymer ?
#
loop_
_entity_poly.entity_id
_entity_poly.type
_entity_poly.pdbx_seq_one_letter_code
_entity_poly.pdbx_strand_id
1 'polypeptide(L)'
;MAYLELNEKEAKGSHYHMNGKDTVTELYEENPAYGRGFCYGNLKKYIKRFGKKGSTLEEITENEKKDLYKIANYAIIMLAHEYGEHYKLVKVENNANNW
;
A
#
# COMPACT_ATOMS: atom_id res chain seq x y z
N MET A 1 12.47 -0.98 -16.57
CA MET A 1 11.69 -1.86 -15.71
C MET A 1 11.55 -1.24 -14.33
N ALA A 2 10.35 -1.18 -13.85
CA ALA A 2 10.12 -0.68 -12.49
C ALA A 2 10.41 -1.80 -11.50
N TYR A 3 10.92 -1.44 -10.35
CA TYR A 3 11.14 -2.40 -9.28
C TYR A 3 10.65 -1.80 -7.98
N LEU A 4 10.37 -2.66 -7.02
CA LEU A 4 9.83 -2.23 -5.74
C LEU A 4 10.95 -2.02 -4.75
N GLU A 5 10.99 -0.82 -4.21
CA GLU A 5 11.83 -0.49 -3.07
C GLU A 5 10.94 0.15 -2.03
N LEU A 6 11.20 -0.11 -0.79
CA LEU A 6 10.40 0.46 0.28
C LEU A 6 10.80 1.90 0.52
N ASN A 7 9.92 2.82 0.25
CA ASN A 7 10.06 4.20 0.69
C ASN A 7 9.44 4.25 2.08
N GLU A 8 10.25 4.51 3.10
CA GLU A 8 9.79 4.43 4.49
C GLU A 8 8.54 5.25 4.73
N LYS A 9 8.52 6.46 4.19
CA LYS A 9 7.41 7.36 4.41
C LYS A 9 6.13 6.85 3.76
N GLU A 10 6.22 6.27 2.58
CA GLU A 10 5.07 5.77 1.85
C GLU A 10 4.61 4.42 2.35
N ALA A 11 5.56 3.53 2.61
CA ALA A 11 5.23 2.17 3.02
C ALA A 11 4.57 2.13 4.38
N LYS A 12 5.00 3.00 5.28
CA LYS A 12 4.44 2.99 6.64
C LYS A 12 3.23 3.89 6.77
N GLY A 13 3.03 4.81 5.83
CA GLY A 13 1.96 5.78 5.94
C GLY A 13 2.22 6.70 7.12
N SER A 14 2.79 7.86 6.89
CA SER A 14 3.27 8.73 7.97
C SER A 14 2.24 9.02 9.04
N HIS A 15 0.96 8.99 8.70
CA HIS A 15 -0.11 9.27 9.65
C HIS A 15 -0.42 8.10 10.59
N TYR A 16 0.18 6.96 10.38
CA TYR A 16 -0.01 5.80 11.27
C TYR A 16 1.05 5.71 12.35
N HIS A 17 2.04 6.57 12.30
CA HIS A 17 3.16 6.50 13.24
C HIS A 17 2.82 7.22 14.53
N MET A 18 2.14 6.51 15.40
CA MET A 18 1.88 7.00 16.75
C MET A 18 2.65 6.10 17.69
N ASN A 19 3.42 6.72 18.56
CA ASN A 19 4.19 5.99 19.58
C ASN A 19 5.21 5.01 19.01
N GLY A 20 5.72 5.29 17.81
CA GLY A 20 6.79 4.50 17.22
C GLY A 20 6.35 3.24 16.51
N LYS A 21 5.05 2.90 16.53
CA LYS A 21 4.54 1.74 15.81
C LYS A 21 3.27 2.09 15.08
N ASP A 22 3.12 1.54 13.89
CA ASP A 22 1.88 1.69 13.17
C ASP A 22 0.91 0.58 13.58
N THR A 23 -0.35 0.77 13.22
CA THR A 23 -1.42 -0.15 13.59
C THR A 23 -1.19 -1.54 13.02
N VAL A 24 -0.70 -1.64 11.79
CA VAL A 24 -0.47 -2.93 11.15
C VAL A 24 0.58 -3.73 11.91
N THR A 25 1.68 -3.07 12.29
CA THR A 25 2.74 -3.72 13.05
C THR A 25 2.20 -4.24 14.37
N GLU A 26 1.42 -3.42 15.07
CA GLU A 26 0.84 -3.84 16.33
C GLU A 26 -0.06 -5.07 16.16
N LEU A 27 -0.88 -5.06 15.12
CA LEU A 27 -1.79 -6.18 14.88
C LEU A 27 -1.03 -7.46 14.57
N TYR A 28 0.02 -7.38 13.76
CA TYR A 28 0.84 -8.56 13.47
C TYR A 28 1.55 -9.07 14.71
N GLU A 29 1.96 -8.18 15.60
CA GLU A 29 2.62 -8.59 16.85
C GLU A 29 1.65 -9.24 17.81
N GLU A 30 0.42 -8.75 17.88
CA GLU A 30 -0.59 -9.37 18.74
C GLU A 30 -0.96 -10.76 18.26
N ASN A 31 -1.21 -10.88 16.97
CA ASN A 31 -1.56 -12.15 16.34
C ASN A 31 -1.40 -11.98 14.82
N PRO A 32 -0.54 -12.78 14.19
CA PRO A 32 -0.34 -12.64 12.74
C PRO A 32 -1.63 -12.69 11.94
N ALA A 33 -2.64 -13.43 12.40
CA ALA A 33 -3.92 -13.49 11.69
C ALA A 33 -4.63 -12.13 11.71
N TYR A 34 -4.45 -11.34 12.78
CA TYR A 34 -5.03 -10.01 12.85
C TYR A 34 -4.42 -9.07 11.82
N GLY A 35 -3.10 -9.08 11.72
CA GLY A 35 -2.40 -8.26 10.75
C GLY A 35 -2.78 -8.64 9.33
N ARG A 36 -2.80 -9.93 9.05
CA ARG A 36 -3.18 -10.42 7.73
C ARG A 36 -4.61 -10.02 7.38
N GLY A 37 -5.54 -10.20 8.32
CA GLY A 37 -6.94 -9.85 8.08
C GLY A 37 -7.14 -8.36 7.84
N PHE A 38 -6.42 -7.53 8.59
CA PHE A 38 -6.46 -6.09 8.41
C PHE A 38 -6.00 -5.71 7.00
N CYS A 39 -4.87 -6.25 6.57
CA CYS A 39 -4.35 -5.97 5.23
C CYS A 39 -5.29 -6.49 4.15
N TYR A 40 -5.77 -7.71 4.31
CA TYR A 40 -6.70 -8.30 3.35
C TYR A 40 -7.96 -7.46 3.21
N GLY A 41 -8.52 -7.02 4.34
CA GLY A 41 -9.71 -6.19 4.31
C GLY A 41 -9.50 -4.87 3.58
N ASN A 42 -8.35 -4.26 3.81
CA ASN A 42 -8.02 -3.01 3.13
C ASN A 42 -7.78 -3.23 1.63
N LEU A 43 -7.08 -4.30 1.27
CA LEU A 43 -6.90 -4.63 -0.14
C LEU A 43 -8.24 -4.81 -0.83
N LYS A 44 -9.13 -5.55 -0.20
CA LYS A 44 -10.44 -5.81 -0.75
C LYS A 44 -11.23 -4.51 -0.92
N LYS A 45 -11.15 -3.62 0.06
CA LYS A 45 -11.82 -2.33 -0.01
C LYS A 45 -11.36 -1.51 -1.21
N TYR A 46 -10.04 -1.41 -1.40
CA TYR A 46 -9.50 -0.61 -2.50
C TYR A 46 -9.77 -1.22 -3.85
N ILE A 47 -9.73 -2.54 -3.94
CA ILE A 47 -10.05 -3.23 -5.19
C ILE A 47 -11.52 -3.02 -5.55
N LYS A 48 -12.40 -3.11 -4.57
CA LYS A 48 -13.83 -2.96 -4.83
C LYS A 48 -14.21 -1.58 -5.31
N ARG A 49 -13.58 -0.54 -4.79
CA ARG A 49 -13.94 0.83 -5.18
C ARG A 49 -13.10 1.35 -6.34
N PHE A 50 -12.14 0.58 -6.80
CA PHE A 50 -11.26 0.98 -7.89
C PHE A 50 -12.09 1.40 -9.11
N GLY A 51 -11.84 2.62 -9.59
CA GLY A 51 -12.54 3.16 -10.75
C GLY A 51 -13.94 3.66 -10.47
N LYS A 52 -14.37 3.68 -9.20
CA LYS A 52 -15.75 4.03 -8.87
C LYS A 52 -15.88 5.25 -7.98
N LYS A 53 -14.78 5.77 -7.46
CA LYS A 53 -14.84 6.87 -6.51
C LYS A 53 -14.57 8.19 -7.21
N GLY A 54 -15.56 9.08 -7.21
CA GLY A 54 -15.43 10.40 -7.79
C GLY A 54 -16.66 10.76 -8.61
N SER A 55 -16.83 12.05 -8.86
CA SER A 55 -17.97 12.57 -9.62
C SER A 55 -17.62 12.88 -11.05
N THR A 56 -16.34 13.11 -11.33
CA THR A 56 -15.88 13.44 -12.67
C THR A 56 -14.85 12.41 -13.10
N LEU A 57 -14.61 12.32 -14.40
CA LEU A 57 -13.58 11.43 -14.92
C LEU A 57 -12.20 11.75 -14.32
N GLU A 58 -11.91 13.01 -14.15
CA GLU A 58 -10.65 13.42 -13.57
C GLU A 58 -10.52 12.95 -12.13
N GLU A 59 -11.57 13.13 -11.33
CA GLU A 59 -11.57 12.67 -9.94
C GLU A 59 -11.46 11.15 -9.86
N ILE A 60 -12.17 10.45 -10.73
CA ILE A 60 -12.11 8.99 -10.76
C ILE A 60 -10.70 8.53 -11.07
N THR A 61 -10.05 9.14 -12.04
CA THR A 61 -8.68 8.78 -12.43
C THR A 61 -7.70 9.00 -11.28
N GLU A 62 -7.80 10.13 -10.60
CA GLU A 62 -6.92 10.41 -9.47
C GLU A 62 -7.15 9.45 -8.32
N ASN A 63 -8.39 9.11 -8.05
CA ASN A 63 -8.70 8.16 -6.99
C ASN A 63 -8.26 6.75 -7.33
N GLU A 64 -8.32 6.36 -8.62
CA GLU A 64 -7.79 5.07 -9.05
C GLU A 64 -6.31 4.97 -8.74
N LYS A 65 -5.55 6.02 -9.04
CA LYS A 65 -4.11 6.03 -8.77
C LYS A 65 -3.84 5.88 -7.29
N LYS A 66 -4.58 6.61 -6.46
CA LYS A 66 -4.42 6.53 -5.02
C LYS A 66 -4.73 5.13 -4.51
N ASP A 67 -5.77 4.53 -5.02
CA ASP A 67 -6.14 3.18 -4.62
C ASP A 67 -5.06 2.17 -5.01
N LEU A 68 -4.48 2.32 -6.19
CA LEU A 68 -3.39 1.45 -6.62
C LEU A 68 -2.15 1.60 -5.74
N TYR A 69 -1.82 2.82 -5.35
CA TYR A 69 -0.70 3.03 -4.41
C TYR A 69 -0.97 2.32 -3.08
N LYS A 70 -2.19 2.40 -2.59
CA LYS A 70 -2.54 1.73 -1.33
C LYS A 70 -2.51 0.22 -1.45
N ILE A 71 -2.97 -0.31 -2.57
CA ILE A 71 -2.88 -1.75 -2.83
C ILE A 71 -1.42 -2.19 -2.84
N ALA A 72 -0.57 -1.46 -3.55
CA ALA A 72 0.86 -1.78 -3.60
C ALA A 72 1.48 -1.70 -2.22
N ASN A 73 1.14 -0.68 -1.43
CA ASN A 73 1.67 -0.54 -0.08
C ASN A 73 1.27 -1.69 0.82
N TYR A 74 0.03 -2.11 0.78
CA TYR A 74 -0.40 -3.22 1.62
C TYR A 74 0.29 -4.52 1.21
N ALA A 75 0.52 -4.72 -0.09
CA ALA A 75 1.27 -5.89 -0.54
C ALA A 75 2.70 -5.87 0.01
N ILE A 76 3.36 -4.71 -0.05
CA ILE A 76 4.70 -4.55 0.48
C ILE A 76 4.74 -4.79 1.98
N ILE A 77 3.75 -4.26 2.70
CA ILE A 77 3.65 -4.45 4.14
C ILE A 77 3.50 -5.94 4.48
N MET A 78 2.67 -6.66 3.75
CA MET A 78 2.48 -8.08 4.00
C MET A 78 3.74 -8.87 3.71
N LEU A 79 4.46 -8.52 2.64
CA LEU A 79 5.72 -9.19 2.33
C LEU A 79 6.72 -9.01 3.48
N ALA A 80 6.76 -7.82 4.06
CA ALA A 80 7.66 -7.55 5.17
C ALA A 80 7.29 -8.34 6.42
N HIS A 81 6.03 -8.29 6.81
CA HIS A 81 5.60 -8.92 8.06
C HIS A 81 5.50 -10.43 7.97
N GLU A 82 5.11 -10.95 6.82
CA GLU A 82 4.88 -12.39 6.71
C GLU A 82 6.10 -13.17 6.25
N TYR A 83 6.96 -12.54 5.45
CA TYR A 83 8.10 -13.25 4.86
C TYR A 83 9.43 -12.60 5.16
N GLY A 84 9.44 -11.45 5.82
CA GLY A 84 10.69 -10.76 6.10
C GLY A 84 11.34 -10.17 4.86
N GLU A 85 10.58 -9.98 3.80
CA GLU A 85 11.09 -9.41 2.55
C GLU A 85 10.72 -7.93 2.49
N HIS A 86 11.74 -7.10 2.41
CA HIS A 86 11.55 -5.65 2.50
C HIS A 86 11.76 -4.99 1.14
N TYR A 87 10.71 -4.34 0.67
CA TYR A 87 10.71 -3.63 -0.60
C TYR A 87 10.22 -2.22 -0.38
N LYS A 88 10.52 -1.35 -1.30
CA LYS A 88 9.92 -0.02 -1.31
C LYS A 88 9.47 0.31 -2.72
N LEU A 89 8.43 1.14 -2.79
CA LEU A 89 7.89 1.57 -4.06
C LEU A 89 8.61 2.83 -4.48
N VAL A 90 9.21 2.79 -5.65
CA VAL A 90 9.97 3.92 -6.19
C VAL A 90 9.38 4.32 -7.53
N LYS A 91 9.12 5.61 -7.67
CA LYS A 91 8.70 6.12 -8.96
C LYS A 91 9.95 6.28 -9.83
N VAL A 92 9.98 5.57 -10.93
CA VAL A 92 11.11 5.64 -11.84
C VAL A 92 10.90 6.82 -12.79
N GLU A 93 11.84 7.74 -12.77
CA GLU A 93 11.85 8.88 -13.64
C GLU A 93 12.30 8.45 -15.01
N ASN A 94 11.36 8.14 -15.87
CA ASN A 94 11.76 7.80 -17.20
C ASN A 94 10.61 7.96 -18.14
N ASN A 95 10.85 7.69 -19.35
CA ASN A 95 9.85 7.73 -20.36
C ASN A 95 9.04 6.45 -20.29
N ALA A 96 7.87 6.50 -20.88
CA ALA A 96 6.95 5.40 -20.89
C ALA A 96 7.47 4.19 -21.68
N ASN A 97 8.57 4.33 -22.33
CA ASN A 97 9.08 3.30 -23.21
C ASN A 97 9.81 2.17 -22.50
N ASN A 98 9.88 2.24 -21.18
CA ASN A 98 10.61 1.23 -20.45
C ASN A 98 9.75 0.02 -20.10
N TRP A 99 8.58 0.01 -20.61
CA TRP A 99 7.73 -1.17 -20.52
C TRP A 99 7.81 -1.93 -21.84
#